data_1a04e85a5a6cae1223ddf8a3ece84caf
#
_entry.id   1a04e85a5a6cae1223ddf8a3ece84caf
#
_cell.length_a   1.000
_cell.length_b   1.000
_cell.length_c   1.000
_cell.angle_alpha   90.00
_cell.angle_beta   90.00
_cell.angle_gamma   90.00
#
_symmetry.space_group_name_H-M   'P 1'
#
loop_
_entity.id
_entity.type
_entity.pdbx_description
1 polymer ?
#
loop_
_entity_poly.entity_id
_entity_poly.type
_entity_poly.pdbx_seq_one_letter_code
_entity_poly.pdbx_strand_id
1 'polypeptide(L)'
;NGQVHGVSATDVQKILNLKHAWEFILDRDVIQSESNYHMLCHIAKLVNEGFFYDGGRIRGIPVQIGGTSYVPPLPIETVVIERIDEIRSQDKEPIEIAIELCMYCMKMQVFKDGNKRASVIFANHYLIAQGMGFLVIPEKDVPEFKKLLVQYYEGEPLEVIGAFLKERCWKNF
;
A
#
# COMPACT_ATOMS: atom_id res chain seq x y z
N ASN A 1 24.87 -3.84 19.05
CA ASN A 1 24.90 -3.24 17.71
C ASN A 1 23.59 -3.37 16.92
N GLY A 2 22.59 -4.11 17.41
CA GLY A 2 21.31 -4.24 16.75
C GLY A 2 21.35 -4.85 15.34
N GLN A 3 22.43 -5.56 14.98
CA GLN A 3 22.54 -6.23 13.69
C GLN A 3 22.56 -7.75 13.86
N VAL A 4 21.85 -8.43 12.97
CA VAL A 4 21.83 -9.88 12.87
C VAL A 4 22.11 -10.22 11.41
N HIS A 5 23.20 -10.93 11.13
CA HIS A 5 23.60 -11.32 9.76
C HIS A 5 23.65 -10.15 8.76
N GLY A 6 24.16 -8.98 9.20
CA GLY A 6 24.25 -7.79 8.36
C GLY A 6 22.96 -6.98 8.24
N VAL A 7 21.88 -7.38 8.92
CA VAL A 7 20.58 -6.71 8.92
C VAL A 7 20.34 -6.12 10.30
N SER A 8 19.88 -4.86 10.37
CA SER A 8 19.60 -4.20 11.64
C SER A 8 18.37 -4.82 12.34
N ALA A 9 18.30 -4.67 13.67
CA ALA A 9 17.12 -5.10 14.44
C ALA A 9 15.84 -4.40 13.95
N THR A 10 15.96 -3.14 13.54
CA THR A 10 14.87 -2.36 12.96
C THR A 10 14.37 -2.98 11.66
N ASP A 11 15.28 -3.40 10.77
CA ASP A 11 14.91 -4.05 9.51
C ASP A 11 14.27 -5.41 9.74
N VAL A 12 14.76 -6.18 10.71
CA VAL A 12 14.15 -7.46 11.10
C VAL A 12 12.73 -7.23 11.59
N GLN A 13 12.48 -6.21 12.42
CA GLN A 13 11.13 -5.90 12.90
C GLN A 13 10.20 -5.52 11.75
N LYS A 14 10.68 -4.72 10.79
CA LYS A 14 9.90 -4.37 9.59
C LYS A 14 9.50 -5.61 8.78
N ILE A 15 10.42 -6.55 8.60
CA ILE A 15 10.17 -7.81 7.88
C ILE A 15 9.12 -8.64 8.63
N LEU A 16 9.23 -8.76 9.95
CA LEU A 16 8.25 -9.48 10.77
C LEU A 16 6.88 -8.83 10.67
N ASN A 17 6.82 -7.50 10.68
CA ASN A 17 5.55 -6.77 10.54
C ASN A 17 4.90 -7.03 9.19
N LEU A 18 5.69 -7.06 8.11
CA LEU A 18 5.18 -7.41 6.77
C LEU A 18 4.63 -8.82 6.75
N LYS A 19 5.36 -9.77 7.33
CA LYS A 19 4.88 -11.16 7.44
C LYS A 19 3.55 -11.23 8.16
N HIS A 20 3.42 -10.58 9.31
CA HIS A 20 2.19 -10.57 10.09
C HIS A 20 1.04 -9.92 9.33
N ALA A 21 1.30 -8.83 8.61
CA ALA A 21 0.28 -8.16 7.81
C ALA A 21 -0.21 -9.03 6.65
N TRP A 22 0.70 -9.73 5.97
CA TRP A 22 0.33 -10.69 4.93
C TRP A 22 -0.46 -11.87 5.49
N GLU A 23 -0.03 -12.44 6.60
CA GLU A 23 -0.77 -13.51 7.29
C GLU A 23 -2.18 -13.05 7.67
N PHE A 24 -2.29 -11.81 8.16
CA PHE A 24 -3.58 -11.21 8.52
C PHE A 24 -4.54 -11.16 7.35
N ILE A 25 -4.12 -10.65 6.19
CA ILE A 25 -5.04 -10.55 5.04
C ILE A 25 -5.39 -11.90 4.44
N LEU A 26 -4.59 -12.94 4.70
CA LEU A 26 -4.86 -14.29 4.22
C LEU A 26 -5.72 -15.11 5.18
N ASP A 27 -5.97 -14.60 6.38
CA ASP A 27 -6.91 -15.21 7.31
C ASP A 27 -8.30 -15.28 6.67
N ARG A 28 -8.97 -16.40 6.87
CA ARG A 28 -10.25 -16.69 6.22
C ARG A 28 -11.31 -15.62 6.48
N ASP A 29 -11.41 -15.17 7.71
CA ASP A 29 -12.43 -14.18 8.06
C ASP A 29 -12.07 -12.80 7.56
N VAL A 30 -10.76 -12.47 7.56
CA VAL A 30 -10.26 -11.19 7.07
C VAL A 30 -10.40 -11.08 5.55
N ILE A 31 -10.09 -12.15 4.81
CA ILE A 31 -10.18 -12.12 3.34
C ILE A 31 -11.62 -11.98 2.85
N GLN A 32 -12.59 -12.37 3.65
CA GLN A 32 -14.00 -12.20 3.34
C GLN A 32 -14.55 -10.83 3.72
N SER A 33 -13.79 -10.03 4.45
CA SER A 33 -14.18 -8.69 4.86
C SER A 33 -13.96 -7.68 3.74
N GLU A 34 -14.67 -6.55 3.79
CA GLU A 34 -14.52 -5.50 2.79
C GLU A 34 -13.14 -4.84 2.83
N SER A 35 -12.60 -4.54 1.65
CA SER A 35 -11.38 -3.76 1.48
C SER A 35 -11.70 -2.27 1.60
N ASN A 36 -12.11 -1.85 2.79
CA ASN A 36 -12.47 -0.47 3.07
C ASN A 36 -11.37 0.29 3.81
N TYR A 37 -11.62 1.53 4.14
CA TYR A 37 -10.69 2.38 4.88
C TYR A 37 -10.24 1.75 6.21
N HIS A 38 -11.17 1.12 6.94
CA HIS A 38 -10.84 0.50 8.23
C HIS A 38 -9.91 -0.71 8.06
N MET A 39 -10.05 -1.44 6.97
CA MET A 39 -9.11 -2.52 6.61
C MET A 39 -7.72 -1.95 6.35
N LEU A 40 -7.62 -0.87 5.60
CA LEU A 40 -6.35 -0.17 5.36
C LEU A 40 -5.70 0.27 6.68
N CYS A 41 -6.47 0.83 7.59
CA CYS A 41 -5.98 1.26 8.90
C CYS A 41 -5.45 0.09 9.73
N HIS A 42 -6.13 -1.05 9.71
CA HIS A 42 -5.68 -2.24 10.42
C HIS A 42 -4.36 -2.78 9.86
N ILE A 43 -4.26 -2.84 8.53
CA ILE A 43 -3.02 -3.23 7.85
C ILE A 43 -1.87 -2.30 8.22
N ALA A 44 -2.10 -0.99 8.19
CA ALA A 44 -1.10 0.01 8.57
C ALA A 44 -0.66 -0.13 10.03
N LYS A 45 -1.58 -0.46 10.93
CA LYS A 45 -1.27 -0.73 12.34
C LYS A 45 -0.28 -1.89 12.45
N LEU A 46 -0.51 -2.97 11.72
CA LEU A 46 0.38 -4.14 11.72
C LEU A 46 1.75 -3.80 11.12
N VAL A 47 1.76 -3.09 10.00
CA VAL A 47 3.01 -2.66 9.34
C VAL A 47 3.87 -1.81 10.28
N ASN A 48 3.26 -0.99 11.11
CA ASN A 48 3.95 -0.06 12.01
C ASN A 48 4.11 -0.58 13.44
N GLU A 49 3.82 -1.85 13.68
CA GLU A 49 3.90 -2.45 15.01
C GLU A 49 5.31 -2.30 15.61
N GLY A 50 5.38 -1.79 16.84
CA GLY A 50 6.65 -1.56 17.51
C GLY A 50 7.34 -0.24 17.14
N PHE A 51 6.87 0.49 16.13
CA PHE A 51 7.43 1.79 15.72
C PHE A 51 6.53 2.96 16.12
N PHE A 52 5.22 2.82 15.91
CA PHE A 52 4.23 3.86 16.19
C PHE A 52 3.00 3.24 16.83
N TYR A 53 2.63 3.71 18.02
CA TYR A 53 1.40 3.23 18.67
C TYR A 53 0.13 3.66 17.89
N ASP A 54 0.24 4.74 17.13
CA ASP A 54 -0.84 5.29 16.31
C ASP A 54 -0.63 5.02 14.81
N GLY A 55 0.16 4.00 14.47
CA GLY A 55 0.54 3.68 13.09
C GLY A 55 -0.61 3.29 12.17
N GLY A 56 -1.75 2.92 12.73
CA GLY A 56 -2.97 2.61 11.99
C GLY A 56 -4.00 3.75 11.98
N ARG A 57 -3.63 4.94 12.42
CA ARG A 57 -4.51 6.11 12.42
C ARG A 57 -4.08 7.11 11.35
N ILE A 58 -5.06 7.81 10.79
CA ILE A 58 -4.78 8.90 9.85
C ILE A 58 -3.87 9.93 10.51
N ARG A 59 -2.86 10.37 9.77
CA ARG A 59 -1.89 11.33 10.30
C ARG A 59 -2.51 12.73 10.46
N GLY A 60 -2.09 13.40 11.52
CA GLY A 60 -2.41 14.81 11.74
C GLY A 60 -1.20 15.72 11.56
N ILE A 61 -0.09 15.21 11.01
CA ILE A 61 1.15 15.95 10.81
C ILE A 61 1.58 15.89 9.35
N PRO A 62 2.34 16.89 8.85
CA PRO A 62 2.94 16.84 7.53
C PRO A 62 3.94 15.68 7.41
N VAL A 63 4.08 15.13 6.21
CA VAL A 63 5.11 14.15 5.87
C VAL A 63 5.78 14.56 4.58
N GLN A 64 6.99 14.04 4.36
CA GLN A 64 7.73 14.20 3.12
C GLN A 64 7.99 12.84 2.52
N ILE A 65 7.97 12.78 1.19
CA ILE A 65 8.33 11.58 0.44
C ILE A 65 9.74 11.79 -0.10
N GLY A 66 10.66 10.88 0.20
CA GLY A 66 12.02 10.95 -0.32
C GLY A 66 12.06 10.79 -1.83
N GLY A 67 12.93 11.55 -2.50
CA GLY A 67 13.19 11.42 -3.94
C GLY A 67 12.21 12.16 -4.85
N THR A 68 11.30 12.95 -4.31
CA THR A 68 10.34 13.74 -5.09
C THR A 68 10.16 15.13 -4.47
N SER A 69 9.78 16.08 -5.31
CA SER A 69 9.36 17.42 -4.87
C SER A 69 7.88 17.46 -4.42
N TYR A 70 7.13 16.42 -4.69
CA TYR A 70 5.72 16.34 -4.31
C TYR A 70 5.58 16.29 -2.79
N VAL A 71 4.75 17.17 -2.25
CA VAL A 71 4.41 17.20 -0.82
C VAL A 71 2.93 16.86 -0.68
N PRO A 72 2.60 15.69 -0.08
CA PRO A 72 1.20 15.33 0.09
C PRO A 72 0.51 16.26 1.08
N PRO A 73 -0.71 16.74 0.76
CA PRO A 73 -1.48 17.52 1.70
C PRO A 73 -1.90 16.68 2.91
N LEU A 74 -2.31 17.33 4.00
CA LEU A 74 -2.91 16.60 5.12
C LEU A 74 -4.16 15.87 4.66
N PRO A 75 -4.27 14.57 4.93
CA PRO A 75 -5.44 13.81 4.51
C PRO A 75 -6.66 14.19 5.36
N ILE A 76 -7.84 14.18 4.74
CA ILE A 76 -9.12 14.39 5.39
C ILE A 76 -9.83 13.03 5.43
N GLU A 77 -10.11 12.53 6.61
CA GLU A 77 -10.60 11.17 6.81
C GLU A 77 -11.86 10.86 5.98
N THR A 78 -12.86 11.74 6.03
CA THR A 78 -14.09 11.52 5.26
C THR A 78 -13.84 11.46 3.76
N VAL A 79 -12.92 12.27 3.25
CA VAL A 79 -12.54 12.27 1.83
C VAL A 79 -11.85 10.96 1.45
N VAL A 80 -10.95 10.48 2.31
CA VAL A 80 -10.24 9.22 2.07
C VAL A 80 -11.21 8.03 2.07
N ILE A 81 -12.12 7.99 3.03
CA ILE A 81 -13.17 6.95 3.12
C ILE A 81 -14.00 6.94 1.82
N GLU A 82 -14.53 8.09 1.43
CA GLU A 82 -15.36 8.22 0.23
C GLU A 82 -14.60 7.82 -1.03
N ARG A 83 -13.35 8.24 -1.15
CA ARG A 83 -12.56 7.95 -2.33
C ARG A 83 -12.23 6.45 -2.46
N ILE A 84 -11.90 5.78 -1.37
CA ILE A 84 -11.70 4.33 -1.37
C ILE A 84 -12.97 3.62 -1.82
N ASP A 85 -14.13 4.03 -1.30
CA ASP A 85 -15.40 3.42 -1.67
C ASP A 85 -15.76 3.68 -3.14
N GLU A 86 -15.50 4.87 -3.65
CA GLU A 86 -15.67 5.19 -5.08
C GLU A 86 -14.80 4.31 -5.97
N ILE A 87 -13.52 4.15 -5.61
CA ILE A 87 -12.60 3.32 -6.40
C ILE A 87 -13.08 1.87 -6.46
N ARG A 88 -13.49 1.33 -5.29
CA ARG A 88 -13.99 -0.06 -5.21
C ARG A 88 -15.29 -0.28 -6.00
N SER A 89 -16.09 0.76 -6.15
CA SER A 89 -17.42 0.66 -6.77
C SER A 89 -17.40 0.83 -8.29
N GLN A 90 -16.24 1.06 -8.89
CA GLN A 90 -16.11 1.23 -10.33
C GLN A 90 -16.40 -0.07 -11.08
N ASP A 91 -17.01 0.06 -12.24
CA ASP A 91 -17.22 -1.05 -13.18
C ASP A 91 -15.95 -1.27 -14.01
N LYS A 92 -14.94 -1.86 -13.37
CA LYS A 92 -13.62 -2.15 -13.96
C LYS A 92 -13.18 -3.53 -13.52
N GLU A 93 -12.17 -4.06 -14.22
CA GLU A 93 -11.57 -5.32 -13.83
C GLU A 93 -10.91 -5.21 -12.44
N PRO A 94 -10.94 -6.29 -11.63
CA PRO A 94 -10.35 -6.24 -10.28
C PRO A 94 -8.90 -5.78 -10.22
N ILE A 95 -8.07 -6.15 -11.20
CA ILE A 95 -6.67 -5.70 -11.23
C ILE A 95 -6.56 -4.18 -11.38
N GLU A 96 -7.42 -3.57 -12.19
CA GLU A 96 -7.43 -2.13 -12.38
C GLU A 96 -7.86 -1.41 -11.10
N ILE A 97 -8.86 -1.95 -10.41
CA ILE A 97 -9.30 -1.43 -9.11
C ILE A 97 -8.20 -1.56 -8.06
N ALA A 98 -7.54 -2.73 -7.99
CA ALA A 98 -6.46 -2.96 -7.03
C ALA A 98 -5.29 -2.00 -7.25
N ILE A 99 -4.90 -1.77 -8.50
CA ILE A 99 -3.84 -0.82 -8.85
C ILE A 99 -4.23 0.60 -8.43
N GLU A 100 -5.46 1.02 -8.72
CA GLU A 100 -5.91 2.35 -8.34
C GLU A 100 -5.98 2.54 -6.82
N LEU A 101 -6.45 1.55 -6.07
CA LEU A 101 -6.42 1.56 -4.61
C LEU A 101 -5.00 1.71 -4.08
N CYS A 102 -4.07 0.91 -4.62
CA CYS A 102 -2.66 0.94 -4.24
C CYS A 102 -2.05 2.34 -4.45
N MET A 103 -2.22 2.87 -5.65
CA MET A 103 -1.60 4.13 -6.03
C MET A 103 -2.24 5.33 -5.34
N TYR A 104 -3.55 5.32 -5.17
CA TYR A 104 -4.24 6.35 -4.40
C TYR A 104 -3.72 6.42 -2.97
N CYS A 105 -3.67 5.27 -2.28
CA CYS A 105 -3.21 5.21 -0.90
C CYS A 105 -1.73 5.60 -0.76
N MET A 106 -0.89 5.21 -1.70
CA MET A 106 0.52 5.62 -1.71
C MET A 106 0.67 7.14 -1.83
N LYS A 107 -0.04 7.74 -2.77
CA LYS A 107 0.07 9.18 -3.03
C LYS A 107 -0.51 10.01 -1.90
N MET A 108 -1.59 9.53 -1.30
CA MET A 108 -2.27 10.22 -0.20
C MET A 108 -1.44 10.24 1.07
N GLN A 109 -0.55 9.26 1.27
CA GLN A 109 0.25 9.16 2.48
C GLN A 109 -0.63 9.30 3.72
N VAL A 110 -1.58 8.36 3.87
CA VAL A 110 -2.62 8.43 4.90
C VAL A 110 -2.03 8.38 6.31
N PHE A 111 -0.93 7.68 6.48
CA PHE A 111 -0.30 7.42 7.78
C PHE A 111 1.04 8.13 7.93
N LYS A 112 1.57 8.15 9.14
CA LYS A 112 2.87 8.78 9.42
C LYS A 112 4.02 8.08 8.73
N ASP A 113 3.93 6.76 8.57
CA ASP A 113 4.95 5.94 7.94
C ASP A 113 4.34 4.63 7.41
N GLY A 114 5.12 3.89 6.64
CA GLY A 114 4.70 2.58 6.14
C GLY A 114 3.65 2.62 5.03
N ASN A 115 3.42 3.77 4.41
CA ASN A 115 2.36 3.95 3.42
C ASN A 115 2.50 3.06 2.19
N LYS A 116 3.71 2.89 1.65
CA LYS A 116 3.93 2.00 0.50
C LYS A 116 3.60 0.55 0.84
N ARG A 117 4.13 0.09 1.97
CA ARG A 117 3.92 -1.29 2.43
C ARG A 117 2.46 -1.57 2.69
N ALA A 118 1.79 -0.69 3.42
CA ALA A 118 0.36 -0.82 3.73
C ALA A 118 -0.48 -0.77 2.46
N SER A 119 -0.17 0.11 1.51
CA SER A 119 -0.92 0.26 0.26
C SER A 119 -0.85 -0.98 -0.62
N VAL A 120 0.33 -1.59 -0.73
CA VAL A 120 0.49 -2.84 -1.51
C VAL A 120 -0.29 -3.98 -0.86
N ILE A 121 -0.20 -4.15 0.45
CA ILE A 121 -0.92 -5.21 1.16
C ILE A 121 -2.43 -4.99 1.08
N PHE A 122 -2.89 -3.76 1.20
CA PHE A 122 -4.30 -3.41 1.07
C PHE A 122 -4.84 -3.76 -0.33
N ALA A 123 -4.12 -3.41 -1.38
CA ALA A 123 -4.48 -3.77 -2.75
C ALA A 123 -4.56 -5.29 -2.92
N ASN A 124 -3.66 -6.02 -2.28
CA ASN A 124 -3.68 -7.49 -2.31
C ASN A 124 -4.86 -8.09 -1.54
N HIS A 125 -5.27 -7.48 -0.44
CA HIS A 125 -6.50 -7.89 0.25
C HIS A 125 -7.67 -7.88 -0.73
N TYR A 126 -7.82 -6.80 -1.47
CA TYR A 126 -8.88 -6.68 -2.48
C TYR A 126 -8.71 -7.72 -3.60
N LEU A 127 -7.52 -7.78 -4.19
CA LEU A 127 -7.27 -8.61 -5.38
C LEU A 127 -7.41 -10.12 -5.09
N ILE A 128 -6.85 -10.57 -3.98
CA ILE A 128 -6.93 -11.98 -3.55
C ILE A 128 -8.39 -12.34 -3.21
N ALA A 129 -9.12 -11.45 -2.56
CA ALA A 129 -10.54 -11.66 -2.26
C ALA A 129 -11.39 -11.83 -3.53
N GLN A 130 -10.98 -11.21 -4.64
CA GLN A 130 -11.63 -11.36 -5.95
C GLN A 130 -11.17 -12.62 -6.69
N GLY A 131 -10.25 -13.39 -6.14
CA GLY A 131 -9.71 -14.57 -6.80
C GLY A 131 -8.82 -14.28 -8.01
N MET A 132 -8.26 -13.09 -8.08
CA MET A 132 -7.53 -12.60 -9.26
C MET A 132 -6.02 -12.51 -9.04
N GLY A 133 -5.47 -13.38 -8.20
CA GLY A 133 -4.03 -13.43 -7.99
C GLY A 133 -3.53 -12.42 -6.99
N PHE A 134 -2.30 -11.96 -7.19
CA PHE A 134 -1.66 -11.01 -6.28
C PHE A 134 -0.75 -10.03 -7.02
N LEU A 135 -0.47 -8.90 -6.37
CA LEU A 135 0.33 -7.80 -6.89
C LEU A 135 1.56 -7.62 -6.00
N VAL A 136 2.74 -7.94 -6.51
CA VAL A 136 4.01 -7.79 -5.79
C VAL A 136 5.06 -7.27 -6.76
N ILE A 137 5.86 -6.31 -6.31
CA ILE A 137 6.91 -5.73 -7.13
C ILE A 137 8.16 -6.61 -7.01
N PRO A 138 8.58 -7.31 -8.07
CA PRO A 138 9.80 -8.10 -8.03
C PRO A 138 11.02 -7.23 -7.80
N GLU A 139 12.02 -7.75 -7.12
CA GLU A 139 13.25 -7.01 -6.80
C GLU A 139 13.89 -6.39 -8.04
N LYS A 140 13.94 -7.14 -9.15
CA LYS A 140 14.49 -6.65 -10.43
C LYS A 140 13.75 -5.45 -11.00
N ASP A 141 12.47 -5.29 -10.67
CA ASP A 141 11.60 -4.23 -11.18
C ASP A 141 11.51 -3.03 -10.23
N VAL A 142 12.10 -3.09 -9.05
CA VAL A 142 12.04 -2.02 -8.06
C VAL A 142 12.63 -0.70 -8.59
N PRO A 143 13.78 -0.65 -9.29
CA PRO A 143 14.29 0.62 -9.81
C PRO A 143 13.33 1.31 -10.76
N GLU A 144 12.73 0.57 -11.69
CA GLU A 144 11.75 1.12 -12.63
C GLU A 144 10.46 1.55 -11.92
N PHE A 145 10.00 0.75 -10.96
CA PHE A 145 8.86 1.11 -10.14
C PHE A 145 9.08 2.45 -9.42
N LYS A 146 10.23 2.63 -8.78
CA LYS A 146 10.56 3.88 -8.07
C LYS A 146 10.56 5.08 -9.00
N LYS A 147 11.10 4.94 -10.20
CA LYS A 147 11.11 5.99 -11.21
C LYS A 147 9.70 6.39 -11.62
N LEU A 148 8.86 5.41 -11.95
CA LEU A 148 7.47 5.64 -12.35
C LEU A 148 6.62 6.19 -11.21
N LEU A 149 6.92 5.78 -9.98
CA LEU A 149 6.22 6.25 -8.80
C LEU A 149 6.46 7.75 -8.57
N VAL A 150 7.72 8.20 -8.69
CA VAL A 150 8.06 9.62 -8.61
C VAL A 150 7.32 10.41 -9.70
N GLN A 151 7.32 9.92 -10.93
CA GLN A 151 6.59 10.55 -12.03
C GLN A 151 5.09 10.65 -11.73
N TYR A 152 4.51 9.60 -11.19
CA TYR A 152 3.11 9.60 -10.79
C TYR A 152 2.82 10.63 -9.69
N TYR A 153 3.66 10.69 -8.66
CA TYR A 153 3.54 11.71 -7.62
C TYR A 153 3.59 13.13 -8.19
N GLU A 154 4.39 13.34 -9.23
CA GLU A 154 4.62 14.65 -9.84
C GLU A 154 3.66 14.96 -11.00
N GLY A 155 2.62 14.14 -11.20
CA GLY A 155 1.51 14.46 -12.09
C GLY A 155 1.34 13.58 -13.32
N GLU A 156 2.21 12.57 -13.56
CA GLU A 156 1.97 11.61 -14.64
C GLU A 156 0.66 10.85 -14.41
N PRO A 157 -0.09 10.56 -15.48
CA PRO A 157 -1.32 9.80 -15.36
C PRO A 157 -1.13 8.42 -14.73
N LEU A 158 -2.16 7.96 -14.03
CA LEU A 158 -2.17 6.62 -13.40
C LEU A 158 -1.89 5.52 -14.41
N GLU A 159 -2.34 5.68 -15.65
CA GLU A 159 -2.22 4.68 -16.72
C GLU A 159 -0.78 4.27 -16.99
N VAL A 160 0.19 5.16 -16.80
CA VAL A 160 1.61 4.87 -17.05
C VAL A 160 2.14 3.85 -16.05
N ILE A 161 2.06 4.14 -14.76
CA ILE A 161 2.50 3.19 -13.72
C ILE A 161 1.57 1.99 -13.63
N GLY A 162 0.29 2.19 -13.90
CA GLY A 162 -0.71 1.13 -13.93
C GLY A 162 -0.40 0.05 -14.95
N ALA A 163 -0.02 0.42 -16.17
CA ALA A 163 0.38 -0.52 -17.21
C ALA A 163 1.62 -1.34 -16.79
N PHE A 164 2.60 -0.69 -16.19
CA PHE A 164 3.80 -1.34 -15.65
C PHE A 164 3.43 -2.36 -14.56
N LEU A 165 2.61 -1.97 -13.61
CA LEU A 165 2.18 -2.86 -12.51
C LEU A 165 1.40 -4.06 -13.03
N LYS A 166 0.49 -3.85 -13.97
CA LYS A 166 -0.31 -4.93 -14.57
C LYS A 166 0.56 -5.91 -15.33
N GLU A 167 1.52 -5.44 -16.09
CA GLU A 167 2.38 -6.27 -16.94
C GLU A 167 3.47 -6.99 -16.15
N ARG A 168 4.11 -6.30 -15.19
CA ARG A 168 5.35 -6.78 -14.55
C ARG A 168 5.14 -7.31 -13.13
N CYS A 169 4.12 -6.86 -12.43
CA CYS A 169 3.96 -7.08 -11.00
C CYS A 169 2.74 -7.93 -10.63
N TRP A 170 1.83 -8.13 -11.56
CA TRP A 170 0.62 -8.92 -11.32
C TRP A 170 0.83 -10.39 -11.68
N LYS A 171 0.50 -11.28 -10.74
CA LYS A 171 0.50 -12.72 -10.93
C LYS A 171 -0.91 -13.24 -10.78
N ASN A 172 -1.51 -13.67 -11.88
CA ASN A 172 -2.84 -14.30 -11.88
C ASN A 172 -2.68 -15.80 -12.10
N PHE A 173 -3.43 -16.58 -11.34
CA PHE A 173 -3.42 -18.04 -11.44
C PHE A 173 -4.61 -18.56 -12.22
#